data_604b0895fc16ee1fc0b807b613024e87
#
_entry.id   604b0895fc16ee1fc0b807b613024e87
#
_cell.length_a   1.000
_cell.length_b   1.000
_cell.length_c   1.000
_cell.angle_alpha   90.00
_cell.angle_beta   90.00
_cell.angle_gamma   90.00
#
_symmetry.space_group_name_H-M   'P 1'
#
loop_
_entity.id
_entity.type
_entity.pdbx_description
1 polymer ?
#
loop_
_entity_poly.entity_id
_entity_poly.type
_entity_poly.pdbx_seq_one_letter_code
_entity_poly.pdbx_strand_id
1 'polypeptide(L)'
;MKFLFIIFSLSSFLWCQITIIHAGKLICGTSKNIKTVYSILIEKNKIIDVVEGYVDPGDGDHQIDLNDYTVIPGLMDMHVHLSGESNPKKYMERFTMNLDDYAYQSISYAEKTLMAGFTTVRDLGGPINTSLKKAIEKGHVIGPRIFSAGKALATTGGHADPTNGMNFVLAGDPGPEQGIINGVSDARKAVRQQYKNGADLIKITATGGVLSVAKSGENPQFKEDEIREIVSTANDYGMHVAAHAHGAEGMKRAILAGVRSIEHGTLMDEEVIKLMITNGTFYVPT
;
A
#
# COMPACT_ATOMS: atom_id res chain seq x y z
N MET A 1 -12.75 -58.78 43.06
CA MET A 1 -13.33 -57.44 42.88
C MET A 1 -12.61 -56.77 41.73
N LYS A 2 -13.26 -56.65 40.55
CA LYS A 2 -12.69 -55.93 39.38
C LYS A 2 -13.33 -54.53 39.38
N PHE A 3 -12.52 -53.50 39.61
CA PHE A 3 -12.95 -52.09 39.46
C PHE A 3 -12.94 -51.72 37.99
N LEU A 4 -14.12 -51.40 37.47
CA LEU A 4 -14.29 -50.84 36.08
C LEU A 4 -14.15 -49.32 36.18
N PHE A 5 -13.05 -48.76 35.67
CA PHE A 5 -12.90 -47.33 35.50
C PHE A 5 -13.63 -46.89 34.22
N ILE A 6 -14.75 -46.19 34.34
CA ILE A 6 -15.43 -45.54 33.24
C ILE A 6 -14.76 -44.16 33.08
N ILE A 7 -13.95 -43.99 32.00
CA ILE A 7 -13.41 -42.69 31.61
C ILE A 7 -14.52 -41.97 30.85
N PHE A 8 -15.13 -40.96 31.48
CA PHE A 8 -15.99 -39.99 30.80
C PHE A 8 -15.06 -39.05 29.99
N SER A 9 -14.98 -39.28 28.68
CA SER A 9 -14.40 -38.34 27.75
C SER A 9 -15.36 -37.13 27.65
N LEU A 10 -15.05 -36.02 28.34
CA LEU A 10 -15.67 -34.74 28.08
C LEU A 10 -15.10 -34.23 26.73
N SER A 11 -15.81 -34.49 25.66
CA SER A 11 -15.63 -33.78 24.42
C SER A 11 -16.11 -32.35 24.65
N SER A 12 -15.18 -31.42 24.99
CA SER A 12 -15.42 -29.99 24.93
C SER A 12 -15.65 -29.63 23.47
N PHE A 13 -16.92 -29.48 23.08
CA PHE A 13 -17.27 -28.77 21.86
C PHE A 13 -16.75 -27.34 22.01
N LEU A 14 -15.64 -27.02 21.37
CA LEU A 14 -15.21 -25.67 21.15
C LEU A 14 -16.24 -25.04 20.19
N TRP A 15 -17.26 -24.42 20.77
CA TRP A 15 -18.14 -23.55 20.00
C TRP A 15 -17.29 -22.41 19.48
N CYS A 16 -17.16 -22.30 18.15
CA CYS A 16 -16.46 -21.18 17.55
C CYS A 16 -17.38 -19.97 17.65
N GLN A 17 -16.98 -18.99 18.45
CA GLN A 17 -17.72 -17.76 18.66
C GLN A 17 -17.85 -16.98 17.36
N ILE A 18 -19.07 -16.63 16.97
CA ILE A 18 -19.38 -15.85 15.77
C ILE A 18 -19.66 -14.41 16.20
N THR A 19 -19.14 -13.45 15.43
CA THR A 19 -19.57 -12.06 15.51
C THR A 19 -20.60 -11.79 14.43
N ILE A 20 -21.78 -11.29 14.81
CA ILE A 20 -22.91 -10.99 13.94
C ILE A 20 -23.08 -9.48 13.88
N ILE A 21 -22.96 -8.88 12.69
CA ILE A 21 -23.21 -7.46 12.50
C ILE A 21 -24.59 -7.31 11.86
N HIS A 22 -25.51 -6.63 12.53
CA HIS A 22 -26.80 -6.23 11.97
C HIS A 22 -26.65 -4.92 11.23
N ALA A 23 -26.75 -4.93 9.90
CA ALA A 23 -26.63 -3.74 9.06
C ALA A 23 -27.99 -3.25 8.60
N GLY A 24 -28.34 -1.99 8.89
CA GLY A 24 -29.56 -1.38 8.37
C GLY A 24 -29.52 -1.21 6.86
N LYS A 25 -28.35 -0.77 6.36
CA LYS A 25 -28.01 -0.77 4.93
C LYS A 25 -26.64 -1.41 4.74
N LEU A 26 -26.47 -2.15 3.66
CA LEU A 26 -25.21 -2.79 3.30
C LEU A 26 -24.86 -2.51 1.84
N ILE A 27 -23.66 -1.96 1.62
CA ILE A 27 -23.05 -1.80 0.30
C ILE A 27 -21.87 -2.78 0.24
N CYS A 28 -22.04 -3.89 -0.48
CA CYS A 28 -21.01 -4.96 -0.50
C CYS A 28 -20.01 -4.84 -1.66
N GLY A 29 -20.18 -3.85 -2.57
CA GLY A 29 -19.29 -3.66 -3.72
C GLY A 29 -19.44 -4.69 -4.84
N THR A 30 -20.19 -5.78 -4.64
CA THR A 30 -20.42 -6.84 -5.64
C THR A 30 -21.66 -6.61 -6.49
N SER A 31 -22.51 -5.67 -6.11
CA SER A 31 -23.71 -5.28 -6.84
C SER A 31 -23.91 -3.76 -6.76
N LYS A 32 -24.68 -3.21 -7.73
CA LYS A 32 -25.09 -1.80 -7.71
C LYS A 32 -26.21 -1.52 -6.71
N ASN A 33 -26.85 -2.56 -6.19
CA ASN A 33 -28.01 -2.42 -5.31
C ASN A 33 -27.55 -2.34 -3.84
N ILE A 34 -28.10 -1.37 -3.12
CA ILE A 34 -27.96 -1.29 -1.67
C ILE A 34 -28.89 -2.36 -1.08
N LYS A 35 -28.34 -3.24 -0.27
CA LYS A 35 -29.08 -4.23 0.51
C LYS A 35 -29.60 -3.56 1.79
N THR A 36 -30.79 -3.93 2.25
CA THR A 36 -31.37 -3.42 3.50
C THR A 36 -31.73 -4.58 4.43
N VAL A 37 -31.50 -4.41 5.73
CA VAL A 37 -31.77 -5.43 6.76
C VAL A 37 -31.01 -6.71 6.46
N TYR A 38 -29.70 -6.68 6.69
CA TYR A 38 -28.77 -7.81 6.48
C TYR A 38 -27.95 -8.09 7.72
N SER A 39 -27.59 -9.35 7.91
CA SER A 39 -26.60 -9.79 8.89
C SER A 39 -25.31 -10.20 8.21
N ILE A 40 -24.16 -9.76 8.76
CA ILE A 40 -22.84 -10.19 8.34
C ILE A 40 -22.28 -11.11 9.44
N LEU A 41 -22.02 -12.36 9.11
CA LEU A 41 -21.52 -13.37 10.03
C LEU A 41 -20.01 -13.48 9.89
N ILE A 42 -19.30 -13.34 11.00
CA ILE A 42 -17.84 -13.33 11.06
C ILE A 42 -17.38 -14.40 12.05
N GLU A 43 -16.54 -15.31 11.56
CA GLU A 43 -15.83 -16.27 12.38
C GLU A 43 -14.34 -15.91 12.42
N LYS A 44 -13.83 -15.65 13.62
CA LYS A 44 -12.45 -15.14 13.81
C LYS A 44 -12.21 -13.84 13.02
N ASN A 45 -11.52 -13.91 11.88
CA ASN A 45 -11.17 -12.76 11.03
C ASN A 45 -11.71 -12.88 9.61
N LYS A 46 -12.74 -13.73 9.39
CA LYS A 46 -13.32 -13.97 8.06
C LYS A 46 -14.82 -13.79 8.08
N ILE A 47 -15.35 -13.08 7.09
CA ILE A 47 -16.78 -13.11 6.80
C ILE A 47 -17.09 -14.50 6.26
N ILE A 48 -17.97 -15.23 6.94
CA ILE A 48 -18.39 -16.56 6.55
C ILE A 48 -19.72 -16.55 5.80
N ASP A 49 -20.59 -15.55 6.06
CA ASP A 49 -21.85 -15.40 5.36
C ASP A 49 -22.36 -13.96 5.41
N VAL A 50 -23.28 -13.60 4.48
CA VAL A 50 -24.02 -12.34 4.41
C VAL A 50 -25.45 -12.64 4.03
N VAL A 51 -26.32 -12.68 5.03
CA VAL A 51 -27.71 -13.15 4.89
C VAL A 51 -28.71 -12.03 5.01
N GLU A 52 -29.86 -12.17 4.34
CA GLU A 52 -30.99 -11.26 4.46
C GLU A 52 -31.72 -11.49 5.79
N GLY A 53 -32.13 -10.40 6.44
CA GLY A 53 -32.72 -10.43 7.77
C GLY A 53 -31.70 -10.31 8.90
N TYR A 54 -32.20 -10.14 10.11
CA TYR A 54 -31.38 -10.12 11.30
C TYR A 54 -31.35 -11.51 11.94
N VAL A 55 -30.17 -12.07 12.03
CA VAL A 55 -29.91 -13.40 12.64
C VAL A 55 -29.76 -13.21 14.14
N ASP A 56 -30.52 -13.94 14.92
CA ASP A 56 -30.37 -13.95 16.39
C ASP A 56 -29.05 -14.58 16.79
N PRO A 57 -28.30 -14.00 17.74
CA PRO A 57 -27.07 -14.60 18.24
C PRO A 57 -27.35 -15.89 19.00
N GLY A 58 -26.50 -16.89 18.79
CA GLY A 58 -26.48 -18.09 19.60
C GLY A 58 -25.76 -17.86 20.93
N ASP A 59 -25.75 -18.91 21.78
CA ASP A 59 -25.04 -18.87 23.07
C ASP A 59 -23.54 -18.65 22.85
N GLY A 60 -23.02 -17.53 23.37
CA GLY A 60 -21.61 -17.15 23.27
C GLY A 60 -21.26 -16.30 22.05
N ASP A 61 -22.18 -16.03 21.13
CA ASP A 61 -21.97 -15.14 20.00
C ASP A 61 -21.94 -13.67 20.42
N HIS A 62 -21.27 -12.85 19.62
CA HIS A 62 -21.19 -11.40 19.83
C HIS A 62 -21.99 -10.66 18.75
N GLN A 63 -22.95 -9.83 19.19
CA GLN A 63 -23.75 -9.01 18.27
C GLN A 63 -23.26 -7.57 18.27
N ILE A 64 -23.15 -7.00 17.07
CA ILE A 64 -22.90 -5.57 16.84
C ILE A 64 -24.13 -5.02 16.10
N ASP A 65 -24.87 -4.13 16.79
CA ASP A 65 -26.07 -3.51 16.21
C ASP A 65 -25.72 -2.23 15.46
N LEU A 66 -25.89 -2.28 14.14
CA LEU A 66 -25.72 -1.15 13.21
C LEU A 66 -26.99 -0.93 12.37
N ASN A 67 -28.17 -1.15 12.96
CA ASN A 67 -29.47 -1.05 12.28
C ASN A 67 -29.73 0.35 11.69
N ASP A 68 -29.21 1.39 12.29
CA ASP A 68 -29.35 2.78 11.83
C ASP A 68 -28.21 3.23 10.91
N TYR A 69 -27.26 2.34 10.62
CA TYR A 69 -26.06 2.68 9.88
C TYR A 69 -26.00 2.01 8.50
N THR A 70 -25.18 2.58 7.64
CA THR A 70 -24.75 1.96 6.39
C THR A 70 -23.39 1.30 6.60
N VAL A 71 -23.34 -0.02 6.46
CA VAL A 71 -22.10 -0.79 6.54
C VAL A 71 -21.52 -0.93 5.13
N ILE A 72 -20.21 -0.66 5.03
CA ILE A 72 -19.45 -0.78 3.78
C ILE A 72 -18.18 -1.61 4.03
N PRO A 73 -17.58 -2.22 3.00
CA PRO A 73 -16.22 -2.77 3.10
C PRO A 73 -15.23 -1.67 3.52
N GLY A 74 -14.18 -2.06 4.21
CA GLY A 74 -13.09 -1.13 4.52
C GLY A 74 -12.55 -0.49 3.25
N LEU A 75 -12.29 0.82 3.30
CA LEU A 75 -11.76 1.59 2.20
C LEU A 75 -10.32 1.18 1.89
N MET A 76 -9.90 1.39 0.64
CA MET A 76 -8.53 1.14 0.21
C MET A 76 -7.95 2.41 -0.40
N ASP A 77 -6.77 2.83 0.09
CA ASP A 77 -6.01 3.91 -0.51
C ASP A 77 -4.78 3.34 -1.24
N MET A 78 -4.74 3.58 -2.55
CA MET A 78 -3.71 3.01 -3.42
C MET A 78 -2.46 3.87 -3.52
N HIS A 79 -2.38 5.01 -2.80
CA HIS A 79 -1.20 5.87 -2.80
C HIS A 79 -1.05 6.64 -1.48
N VAL A 80 -0.32 6.07 -0.55
CA VAL A 80 0.01 6.73 0.72
C VAL A 80 1.51 6.75 1.00
N HIS A 81 1.90 7.57 1.99
CA HIS A 81 3.24 7.62 2.57
C HIS A 81 3.11 7.74 4.10
N LEU A 82 2.98 6.61 4.80
CA LEU A 82 2.72 6.57 6.24
C LEU A 82 3.92 6.96 7.12
N SER A 83 5.08 7.21 6.53
CA SER A 83 6.28 7.63 7.26
C SER A 83 6.30 9.11 7.64
N GLY A 84 5.29 9.89 7.24
CA GLY A 84 5.23 11.30 7.60
C GLY A 84 4.03 12.04 7.00
N GLU A 85 3.74 13.19 7.57
CA GLU A 85 2.76 14.17 7.06
C GLU A 85 3.48 15.37 6.44
N SER A 86 2.79 16.12 5.57
CA SER A 86 3.29 17.39 5.06
C SER A 86 3.26 18.42 6.19
N ASN A 87 4.41 18.99 6.52
CA ASN A 87 4.54 20.04 7.52
C ASN A 87 5.67 21.02 7.15
N PRO A 88 5.66 22.26 7.68
CA PRO A 88 6.68 23.26 7.37
C PRO A 88 8.12 22.88 7.77
N LYS A 89 8.29 21.94 8.70
CA LYS A 89 9.58 21.49 9.20
C LYS A 89 10.15 20.30 8.43
N LYS A 90 9.38 19.71 7.50
CA LYS A 90 9.72 18.47 6.79
C LYS A 90 11.12 18.48 6.17
N TYR A 91 11.58 19.64 5.67
CA TYR A 91 12.93 19.75 5.13
C TYR A 91 14.00 19.59 6.24
N MET A 92 13.78 20.22 7.39
CA MET A 92 14.73 20.12 8.53
C MET A 92 14.71 18.73 9.16
N GLU A 93 13.57 18.10 9.22
CA GLU A 93 13.39 16.73 9.75
C GLU A 93 14.29 15.72 9.04
N ARG A 94 14.56 15.92 7.74
CA ARG A 94 15.49 15.06 6.97
C ARG A 94 16.93 15.05 7.55
N PHE A 95 17.30 16.07 8.29
CA PHE A 95 18.64 16.20 8.88
C PHE A 95 18.69 15.95 10.39
N THR A 96 17.53 15.99 11.04
CA THR A 96 17.45 15.91 12.51
C THR A 96 16.78 14.63 13.01
N MET A 97 15.98 13.95 12.20
CA MET A 97 15.30 12.74 12.58
C MET A 97 16.09 11.49 12.19
N ASN A 98 16.11 10.52 13.09
CA ASN A 98 16.60 9.17 12.85
C ASN A 98 15.46 8.27 12.37
N LEU A 99 15.79 7.06 11.93
CA LEU A 99 14.77 6.08 11.47
C LEU A 99 13.76 5.72 12.57
N ASP A 100 14.22 5.71 13.81
CA ASP A 100 13.39 5.40 14.98
C ASP A 100 12.33 6.49 15.23
N ASP A 101 12.68 7.76 15.01
CA ASP A 101 11.75 8.88 15.12
C ASP A 101 10.64 8.76 14.07
N TYR A 102 10.99 8.44 12.82
CA TYR A 102 10.01 8.14 11.77
C TYR A 102 9.14 6.93 12.12
N ALA A 103 9.73 5.88 12.70
CA ALA A 103 8.99 4.69 13.09
C ALA A 103 7.93 5.00 14.17
N TYR A 104 8.29 5.75 15.20
CA TYR A 104 7.35 6.13 16.26
C TYR A 104 6.24 7.07 15.76
N GLN A 105 6.56 8.04 14.93
CA GLN A 105 5.55 8.93 14.33
C GLN A 105 4.57 8.15 13.44
N SER A 106 5.07 7.20 12.66
CA SER A 106 4.26 6.42 11.72
C SER A 106 3.17 5.60 12.39
N ILE A 107 3.32 5.24 13.66
CA ILE A 107 2.31 4.52 14.45
C ILE A 107 1.02 5.34 14.50
N SER A 108 1.13 6.63 14.81
CA SER A 108 -0.06 7.50 14.89
C SER A 108 -0.72 7.72 13.52
N TYR A 109 0.07 7.78 12.45
CA TYR A 109 -0.46 7.92 11.08
C TYR A 109 -1.17 6.65 10.61
N ALA A 110 -0.62 5.47 10.94
CA ALA A 110 -1.27 4.19 10.65
C ALA A 110 -2.61 4.06 11.38
N GLU A 111 -2.66 4.40 12.67
CA GLU A 111 -3.89 4.37 13.46
C GLU A 111 -4.93 5.35 12.93
N LYS A 112 -4.57 6.62 12.68
CA LYS A 112 -5.46 7.62 12.08
C LYS A 112 -6.04 7.15 10.74
N THR A 113 -5.21 6.54 9.89
CA THR A 113 -5.62 6.02 8.58
C THR A 113 -6.66 4.90 8.74
N LEU A 114 -6.41 3.95 9.64
CA LEU A 114 -7.35 2.88 9.95
C LEU A 114 -8.66 3.43 10.51
N MET A 115 -8.59 4.35 11.48
CA MET A 115 -9.77 4.94 12.12
C MET A 115 -10.59 5.83 11.18
N ALA A 116 -9.98 6.33 10.09
CA ALA A 116 -10.68 6.99 8.99
C ALA A 116 -11.40 6.00 8.05
N GLY A 117 -11.31 4.69 8.31
CA GLY A 117 -11.98 3.64 7.55
C GLY A 117 -11.14 2.99 6.46
N PHE A 118 -9.87 3.38 6.29
CA PHE A 118 -8.96 2.75 5.33
C PHE A 118 -8.31 1.51 5.94
N THR A 119 -8.82 0.34 5.60
CA THR A 119 -8.35 -0.95 6.14
C THR A 119 -7.20 -1.56 5.35
N THR A 120 -6.95 -1.05 4.14
CA THR A 120 -5.84 -1.48 3.28
C THR A 120 -5.24 -0.27 2.57
N VAL A 121 -3.92 -0.22 2.52
CA VAL A 121 -3.21 0.86 1.84
C VAL A 121 -2.03 0.33 1.02
N ARG A 122 -1.69 1.06 -0.03
CA ARG A 122 -0.46 0.86 -0.80
C ARG A 122 0.50 2.01 -0.50
N ASP A 123 1.53 1.73 0.30
CA ASP A 123 2.54 2.71 0.68
C ASP A 123 3.67 2.73 -0.37
N LEU A 124 3.73 3.82 -1.12
CA LEU A 124 4.58 3.98 -2.29
C LEU A 124 5.95 4.62 -2.00
N GLY A 125 6.37 4.55 -0.77
CA GLY A 125 7.75 4.90 -0.43
C GLY A 125 7.90 5.57 0.94
N GLY A 126 8.93 5.15 1.63
CA GLY A 126 9.28 5.71 2.92
C GLY A 126 10.41 4.93 3.58
N PRO A 127 11.10 5.53 4.56
CA PRO A 127 12.25 4.89 5.18
C PRO A 127 11.89 3.71 6.08
N ILE A 128 10.63 3.62 6.55
CA ILE A 128 10.23 2.64 7.58
C ILE A 128 8.97 1.83 7.21
N ASN A 129 8.38 2.05 6.05
CA ASN A 129 7.10 1.47 5.66
C ASN A 129 7.09 -0.08 5.71
N THR A 130 8.17 -0.74 5.32
CA THR A 130 8.32 -2.20 5.41
C THR A 130 8.37 -2.67 6.87
N SER A 131 9.00 -1.89 7.76
CA SER A 131 9.06 -2.20 9.20
C SER A 131 7.69 -1.98 9.86
N LEU A 132 7.00 -0.90 9.52
CA LEU A 132 5.65 -0.62 9.97
C LEU A 132 4.67 -1.73 9.57
N LYS A 133 4.71 -2.17 8.29
CA LYS A 133 3.95 -3.32 7.80
C LYS A 133 4.16 -4.54 8.70
N LYS A 134 5.42 -4.93 8.95
CA LYS A 134 5.76 -6.10 9.79
C LYS A 134 5.26 -5.94 11.23
N ALA A 135 5.29 -4.72 11.78
CA ALA A 135 4.80 -4.46 13.13
C ALA A 135 3.27 -4.62 13.22
N ILE A 136 2.54 -4.15 12.21
CA ILE A 136 1.08 -4.33 12.13
C ILE A 136 0.72 -5.81 11.93
N GLU A 137 1.38 -6.52 11.02
CA GLU A 137 1.15 -7.96 10.77
C GLU A 137 1.37 -8.82 12.02
N LYS A 138 2.30 -8.41 12.89
CA LYS A 138 2.59 -9.09 14.16
C LYS A 138 1.68 -8.63 15.32
N GLY A 139 0.79 -7.68 15.10
CA GLY A 139 -0.08 -7.12 16.13
C GLY A 139 0.62 -6.21 17.15
N HIS A 140 1.84 -5.73 16.87
CA HIS A 140 2.55 -4.78 17.74
C HIS A 140 2.06 -3.34 17.58
N VAL A 141 1.48 -3.03 16.42
CA VAL A 141 0.95 -1.71 16.06
C VAL A 141 -0.43 -1.89 15.45
N ILE A 142 -1.36 -1.00 15.80
CA ILE A 142 -2.68 -0.92 15.18
C ILE A 142 -2.57 -0.09 13.89
N GLY A 143 -3.07 -0.63 12.78
CA GLY A 143 -3.05 0.06 11.48
C GLY A 143 -3.67 -0.77 10.37
N PRO A 144 -3.76 -0.21 9.15
CA PRO A 144 -4.28 -0.89 7.99
C PRO A 144 -3.32 -1.99 7.49
N ARG A 145 -3.82 -2.89 6.65
CA ARG A 145 -2.95 -3.78 5.87
C ARG A 145 -2.12 -2.94 4.90
N ILE A 146 -0.81 -3.08 4.91
CA ILE A 146 0.11 -2.30 4.08
C ILE A 146 0.70 -3.18 2.97
N PHE A 147 0.57 -2.72 1.70
CA PHE A 147 1.41 -3.16 0.59
C PHE A 147 2.51 -2.13 0.40
N SER A 148 3.74 -2.50 0.69
CA SER A 148 4.89 -1.59 0.78
C SER A 148 5.77 -1.66 -0.45
N ALA A 149 6.11 -0.51 -1.03
CA ALA A 149 7.11 -0.41 -2.09
C ALA A 149 8.56 -0.32 -1.56
N GLY A 150 8.75 -0.22 -0.25
CA GLY A 150 10.08 0.09 0.28
C GLY A 150 10.51 1.51 -0.12
N LYS A 151 11.73 1.67 -0.61
CA LYS A 151 12.21 2.94 -1.17
C LYS A 151 11.77 3.09 -2.62
N ALA A 152 11.29 4.28 -2.98
CA ALA A 152 11.06 4.62 -4.39
C ALA A 152 12.39 4.65 -5.14
N LEU A 153 12.38 4.20 -6.40
CA LEU A 153 13.53 4.21 -7.29
C LEU A 153 13.52 5.48 -8.16
N ALA A 154 14.64 6.13 -8.24
CA ALA A 154 14.86 7.35 -9.03
C ALA A 154 16.23 7.32 -9.73
N THR A 155 16.42 8.21 -10.69
CA THR A 155 17.74 8.50 -11.25
C THR A 155 18.47 9.52 -10.37
N THR A 156 19.78 9.67 -10.50
CA THR A 156 20.54 10.76 -9.85
C THR A 156 19.93 12.11 -10.25
N GLY A 157 19.58 12.93 -9.24
CA GLY A 157 18.86 14.19 -9.42
C GLY A 157 17.39 14.05 -9.79
N GLY A 158 16.86 12.83 -9.85
CA GLY A 158 15.45 12.56 -10.10
C GLY A 158 14.55 12.89 -8.90
N HIS A 159 13.22 12.84 -9.09
CA HIS A 159 12.24 13.30 -8.10
C HIS A 159 12.41 12.64 -6.71
N ALA A 160 12.68 11.34 -6.64
CA ALA A 160 12.85 10.62 -5.39
C ALA A 160 14.33 10.45 -4.98
N ASP A 161 15.26 11.19 -5.57
CA ASP A 161 16.64 11.19 -5.09
C ASP A 161 16.70 11.80 -3.67
N PRO A 162 17.14 11.03 -2.66
CA PRO A 162 17.13 11.48 -1.28
C PRO A 162 18.12 12.61 -1.01
N THR A 163 19.04 12.87 -1.92
CA THR A 163 20.10 13.89 -1.76
C THR A 163 19.77 15.21 -2.44
N ASN A 164 18.65 15.31 -3.14
CA ASN A 164 18.22 16.55 -3.79
C ASN A 164 18.15 17.73 -2.82
N GLY A 165 18.83 18.82 -3.18
CA GLY A 165 18.91 20.05 -2.37
C GLY A 165 19.81 19.98 -1.16
N MET A 166 20.60 18.90 -1.00
CA MET A 166 21.63 18.80 0.05
C MET A 166 22.94 19.49 -0.34
N ASN A 167 23.70 19.90 0.65
CA ASN A 167 25.07 20.31 0.49
C ASN A 167 25.91 19.15 -0.05
N PHE A 168 26.81 19.37 -1.01
CA PHE A 168 27.63 18.33 -1.65
C PHE A 168 28.41 17.46 -0.68
N VAL A 169 28.89 18.03 0.44
CA VAL A 169 29.65 17.30 1.43
C VAL A 169 28.78 16.29 2.20
N LEU A 170 27.47 16.58 2.32
CA LEU A 170 26.50 15.74 3.03
C LEU A 170 25.76 14.77 2.11
N ALA A 171 25.66 15.09 0.81
CA ALA A 171 24.87 14.32 -0.14
C ALA A 171 25.44 12.91 -0.36
N GLY A 172 26.75 12.78 -0.41
CA GLY A 172 27.40 11.52 -0.82
C GLY A 172 27.08 11.16 -2.27
N ASP A 173 27.23 9.88 -2.59
CA ASP A 173 26.92 9.31 -3.91
C ASP A 173 26.03 8.06 -3.72
N PRO A 174 24.70 8.26 -3.57
CA PRO A 174 23.80 7.16 -3.35
C PRO A 174 23.64 6.28 -4.61
N GLY A 175 23.57 4.98 -4.41
CA GLY A 175 23.44 3.99 -5.47
C GLY A 175 22.16 3.14 -5.36
N PRO A 176 22.13 1.96 -6.02
CA PRO A 176 20.94 1.10 -6.06
C PRO A 176 20.41 0.67 -4.70
N GLU A 177 21.23 0.60 -3.66
CA GLU A 177 20.80 0.27 -2.29
C GLU A 177 19.97 1.40 -1.66
N GLN A 178 20.23 2.63 -2.05
CA GLN A 178 19.49 3.81 -1.66
C GLN A 178 18.32 4.12 -2.61
N GLY A 179 18.16 3.35 -3.69
CA GLY A 179 17.12 3.53 -4.70
C GLY A 179 17.53 4.39 -5.88
N ILE A 180 18.82 4.68 -6.06
CA ILE A 180 19.33 5.47 -7.18
C ILE A 180 19.84 4.56 -8.29
N ILE A 181 19.39 4.84 -9.51
CA ILE A 181 19.60 4.03 -10.70
C ILE A 181 20.17 4.90 -11.82
N ASN A 182 21.30 4.45 -12.39
CA ASN A 182 21.92 5.05 -13.55
C ASN A 182 22.31 3.91 -14.51
N GLY A 183 21.30 3.36 -15.20
CA GLY A 183 21.47 2.29 -16.17
C GLY A 183 20.85 0.95 -15.74
N VAL A 184 20.81 0.04 -16.71
CA VAL A 184 20.15 -1.28 -16.61
C VAL A 184 20.70 -2.17 -15.49
N SER A 185 22.01 -2.12 -15.24
CA SER A 185 22.64 -2.90 -14.15
C SER A 185 22.16 -2.46 -12.77
N ASP A 186 22.08 -1.14 -12.58
CA ASP A 186 21.62 -0.55 -11.33
C ASP A 186 20.13 -0.83 -11.13
N ALA A 187 19.33 -0.75 -12.19
CA ALA A 187 17.90 -1.09 -12.20
C ALA A 187 17.66 -2.49 -11.64
N ARG A 188 18.37 -3.47 -12.17
CA ARG A 188 18.32 -4.88 -11.71
C ARG A 188 18.75 -5.02 -10.25
N LYS A 189 19.85 -4.38 -9.85
CA LYS A 189 20.35 -4.43 -8.48
C LYS A 189 19.35 -3.81 -7.52
N ALA A 190 18.78 -2.65 -7.85
CA ALA A 190 17.84 -1.94 -6.99
C ALA A 190 16.55 -2.74 -6.76
N VAL A 191 15.94 -3.33 -7.81
CA VAL A 191 14.75 -4.17 -7.67
C VAL A 191 15.02 -5.35 -6.73
N ARG A 192 16.14 -6.06 -6.93
CA ARG A 192 16.56 -7.17 -6.07
C ARG A 192 16.78 -6.73 -4.63
N GLN A 193 17.30 -5.53 -4.41
CA GLN A 193 17.48 -4.97 -3.07
C GLN A 193 16.14 -4.65 -2.40
N GLN A 194 15.15 -4.08 -3.14
CA GLN A 194 13.81 -3.85 -2.59
C GLN A 194 13.12 -5.18 -2.23
N TYR A 195 13.21 -6.20 -3.09
CA TYR A 195 12.72 -7.54 -2.78
C TYR A 195 13.36 -8.11 -1.50
N LYS A 196 14.69 -8.06 -1.39
CA LYS A 196 15.42 -8.50 -0.19
C LYS A 196 14.95 -7.76 1.07
N ASN A 197 14.60 -6.49 0.95
CA ASN A 197 14.12 -5.65 2.06
C ASN A 197 12.65 -5.93 2.42
N GLY A 198 11.93 -6.76 1.64
CA GLY A 198 10.56 -7.18 1.88
C GLY A 198 9.51 -6.25 1.27
N ALA A 199 9.83 -5.58 0.17
CA ALA A 199 8.86 -4.84 -0.62
C ALA A 199 7.87 -5.81 -1.32
N ASP A 200 6.61 -5.40 -1.46
CA ASP A 200 5.55 -6.12 -2.18
C ASP A 200 5.44 -5.70 -3.64
N LEU A 201 5.94 -4.52 -3.96
CA LEU A 201 5.93 -3.91 -5.28
C LEU A 201 7.10 -2.94 -5.42
N ILE A 202 7.31 -2.47 -6.64
CA ILE A 202 8.31 -1.45 -6.93
C ILE A 202 7.63 -0.11 -7.22
N LYS A 203 8.17 0.98 -6.70
CA LYS A 203 7.80 2.35 -7.07
C LYS A 203 8.94 3.00 -7.81
N ILE A 204 8.65 3.62 -8.95
CA ILE A 204 9.58 4.49 -9.69
C ILE A 204 9.05 5.93 -9.77
N THR A 205 9.95 6.89 -10.01
CA THR A 205 9.59 8.27 -10.35
C THR A 205 9.99 8.55 -11.80
N ALA A 206 9.04 8.28 -12.72
CA ALA A 206 9.29 8.37 -14.16
C ALA A 206 9.44 9.81 -14.67
N THR A 207 8.93 10.80 -13.94
CA THR A 207 9.10 12.23 -14.22
C THR A 207 9.55 13.00 -12.99
N GLY A 208 9.85 14.28 -13.14
CA GLY A 208 9.91 15.21 -12.03
C GLY A 208 8.59 15.29 -11.28
N GLY A 209 8.55 15.98 -10.16
CA GLY A 209 7.36 16.10 -9.31
C GLY A 209 7.19 17.51 -8.76
N VAL A 210 5.96 17.83 -8.35
CA VAL A 210 5.57 19.17 -7.86
C VAL A 210 6.37 19.56 -6.60
N LEU A 211 6.73 18.60 -5.76
CA LEU A 211 7.45 18.83 -4.51
C LEU A 211 8.96 18.59 -4.63
N SER A 212 9.50 18.39 -5.83
CA SER A 212 10.93 18.20 -6.03
C SER A 212 11.62 19.50 -6.40
N VAL A 213 12.94 19.55 -6.16
CA VAL A 213 13.81 20.65 -6.62
C VAL A 213 14.13 20.56 -8.11
N ALA A 214 13.54 19.59 -8.84
CA ALA A 214 13.69 19.46 -10.28
C ALA A 214 13.13 20.69 -11.02
N LYS A 215 13.80 21.10 -12.09
CA LYS A 215 13.40 22.28 -12.89
C LYS A 215 12.04 22.14 -13.57
N SER A 216 11.58 20.91 -13.80
CA SER A 216 10.31 20.61 -14.42
C SER A 216 9.72 19.31 -13.84
N GLY A 217 8.42 19.34 -13.52
CA GLY A 217 7.65 18.16 -13.16
C GLY A 217 7.28 17.28 -14.36
N GLU A 218 7.43 17.78 -15.58
CA GLU A 218 6.92 17.12 -16.80
C GLU A 218 7.95 16.21 -17.46
N ASN A 219 9.25 16.56 -17.36
CA ASN A 219 10.28 15.88 -18.10
C ASN A 219 10.51 14.45 -17.60
N PRO A 220 10.68 13.47 -18.53
CA PRO A 220 11.03 12.11 -18.16
C PRO A 220 12.42 12.05 -17.52
N GLN A 221 12.55 11.22 -16.50
CA GLN A 221 13.78 11.07 -15.72
C GLN A 221 14.45 9.70 -15.89
N PHE A 222 13.74 8.74 -16.43
CA PHE A 222 14.26 7.42 -16.80
C PHE A 222 14.36 7.26 -18.32
N LYS A 223 15.32 6.48 -18.76
CA LYS A 223 15.34 5.91 -20.11
C LYS A 223 14.39 4.70 -20.17
N GLU A 224 13.94 4.38 -21.36
CA GLU A 224 12.98 3.28 -21.57
C GLU A 224 13.56 1.91 -21.21
N ASP A 225 14.82 1.68 -21.54
CA ASP A 225 15.54 0.44 -21.22
C ASP A 225 15.72 0.22 -19.71
N GLU A 226 15.92 1.29 -18.94
CA GLU A 226 15.98 1.24 -17.47
C GLU A 226 14.62 0.81 -16.89
N ILE A 227 13.51 1.41 -17.36
CA ILE A 227 12.16 1.06 -16.88
C ILE A 227 11.82 -0.39 -17.30
N ARG A 228 12.15 -0.81 -18.52
CA ARG A 228 11.95 -2.19 -18.99
C ARG A 228 12.69 -3.19 -18.10
N GLU A 229 13.93 -2.89 -17.73
CA GLU A 229 14.69 -3.76 -16.83
C GLU A 229 14.06 -3.81 -15.43
N ILE A 230 13.61 -2.65 -14.88
CA ILE A 230 12.89 -2.63 -13.60
C ILE A 230 11.66 -3.52 -13.65
N VAL A 231 10.82 -3.37 -14.70
CA VAL A 231 9.59 -4.15 -14.85
C VAL A 231 9.90 -5.64 -15.04
N SER A 232 10.85 -5.98 -15.91
CA SER A 232 11.25 -7.36 -16.15
C SER A 232 11.75 -8.03 -14.88
N THR A 233 12.67 -7.37 -14.16
CA THR A 233 13.21 -7.93 -12.92
C THR A 233 12.12 -8.00 -11.82
N ALA A 234 11.22 -7.02 -11.71
CA ALA A 234 10.12 -7.07 -10.76
C ALA A 234 9.20 -8.27 -11.02
N ASN A 235 8.86 -8.53 -12.28
CA ASN A 235 8.03 -9.67 -12.69
C ASN A 235 8.66 -11.02 -12.32
N ASP A 236 9.99 -11.17 -12.42
CA ASP A 236 10.70 -12.38 -12.00
C ASP A 236 10.48 -12.70 -10.50
N TYR A 237 10.20 -11.69 -9.71
CA TYR A 237 9.90 -11.82 -8.27
C TYR A 237 8.40 -11.71 -7.92
N GLY A 238 7.51 -11.76 -8.93
CA GLY A 238 6.07 -11.63 -8.74
C GLY A 238 5.60 -10.25 -8.27
N MET A 239 6.44 -9.22 -8.43
CA MET A 239 6.13 -7.84 -8.08
C MET A 239 5.69 -7.05 -9.32
N HIS A 240 4.83 -6.06 -9.12
CA HIS A 240 4.47 -5.10 -10.15
C HIS A 240 5.13 -3.74 -9.89
N VAL A 241 5.11 -2.87 -10.90
CA VAL A 241 5.72 -1.53 -10.82
C VAL A 241 4.64 -0.45 -10.88
N ALA A 242 4.70 0.50 -9.94
CA ALA A 242 3.91 1.72 -9.92
C ALA A 242 4.79 2.92 -10.29
N ALA A 243 4.33 3.79 -11.18
CA ALA A 243 5.12 4.90 -11.70
C ALA A 243 4.48 6.26 -11.36
N HIS A 244 5.18 7.07 -10.55
CA HIS A 244 4.90 8.50 -10.48
C HIS A 244 5.19 9.13 -11.84
N ALA A 245 4.24 9.83 -12.42
CA ALA A 245 4.43 10.58 -13.65
C ALA A 245 3.42 11.70 -13.78
N HIS A 246 3.89 12.91 -14.12
CA HIS A 246 3.06 14.05 -14.45
C HIS A 246 3.03 14.32 -15.94
N GLY A 247 4.17 14.30 -16.64
CA GLY A 247 4.28 14.60 -18.06
C GLY A 247 4.00 13.41 -18.95
N ALA A 248 3.37 13.65 -20.10
CA ALA A 248 2.93 12.63 -21.05
C ALA A 248 4.07 11.72 -21.54
N GLU A 249 5.24 12.27 -21.86
CA GLU A 249 6.38 11.48 -22.35
C GLU A 249 6.87 10.46 -21.32
N GLY A 250 6.97 10.85 -20.04
CA GLY A 250 7.32 9.93 -18.97
C GLY A 250 6.28 8.85 -18.75
N MET A 251 4.99 9.21 -18.85
CA MET A 251 3.89 8.23 -18.80
C MET A 251 3.98 7.22 -19.96
N LYS A 252 4.18 7.68 -21.19
CA LYS A 252 4.30 6.82 -22.38
C LYS A 252 5.43 5.81 -22.23
N ARG A 253 6.63 6.25 -21.82
CA ARG A 253 7.76 5.35 -21.54
C ARG A 253 7.42 4.30 -20.48
N ALA A 254 6.81 4.74 -19.38
CA ALA A 254 6.45 3.84 -18.29
C ALA A 254 5.40 2.80 -18.73
N ILE A 255 4.34 3.22 -19.43
CA ILE A 255 3.27 2.33 -19.93
C ILE A 255 3.83 1.31 -20.94
N LEU A 256 4.61 1.76 -21.91
CA LEU A 256 5.21 0.91 -22.93
C LEU A 256 6.25 -0.07 -22.35
N ALA A 257 6.86 0.28 -21.23
CA ALA A 257 7.73 -0.62 -20.49
C ALA A 257 6.96 -1.64 -19.62
N GLY A 258 5.62 -1.49 -19.44
CA GLY A 258 4.77 -2.45 -18.76
C GLY A 258 4.51 -2.16 -17.29
N VAL A 259 4.56 -0.91 -16.84
CA VAL A 259 4.18 -0.57 -15.46
C VAL A 259 2.70 -0.87 -15.22
N ARG A 260 2.37 -1.28 -14.00
CA ARG A 260 1.01 -1.66 -13.62
C ARG A 260 0.11 -0.46 -13.38
N SER A 261 0.65 0.64 -12.87
CA SER A 261 -0.13 1.87 -12.60
C SER A 261 0.68 3.14 -12.86
N ILE A 262 -0.04 4.18 -13.27
CA ILE A 262 0.42 5.57 -13.31
C ILE A 262 -0.21 6.30 -12.13
N GLU A 263 0.64 6.89 -11.33
CA GLU A 263 0.27 7.70 -10.17
C GLU A 263 0.27 9.19 -10.57
N HIS A 264 -0.70 9.94 -10.10
CA HIS A 264 -0.96 11.37 -10.41
C HIS A 264 -1.48 11.62 -11.83
N GLY A 265 -0.69 11.36 -12.88
CA GLY A 265 -1.11 11.47 -14.28
C GLY A 265 -1.61 12.85 -14.70
N THR A 266 -1.14 13.92 -14.07
CA THR A 266 -1.76 15.27 -14.10
C THR A 266 -1.86 15.86 -15.50
N LEU A 267 -0.87 15.63 -16.36
CA LEU A 267 -0.80 16.16 -17.73
C LEU A 267 -1.00 15.07 -18.78
N MET A 268 -1.90 14.13 -18.48
CA MET A 268 -2.27 13.03 -19.38
C MET A 268 -2.96 13.55 -20.63
N ASP A 269 -2.48 13.14 -21.81
CA ASP A 269 -3.09 13.40 -23.10
C ASP A 269 -3.91 12.21 -23.62
N GLU A 270 -4.62 12.40 -24.74
CA GLU A 270 -5.43 11.33 -25.35
C GLU A 270 -4.59 10.11 -25.77
N GLU A 271 -3.34 10.31 -26.15
CA GLU A 271 -2.46 9.22 -26.56
C GLU A 271 -2.09 8.36 -25.34
N VAL A 272 -1.76 8.99 -24.20
CA VAL A 272 -1.52 8.31 -22.94
C VAL A 272 -2.75 7.49 -22.51
N ILE A 273 -3.95 8.07 -22.59
CA ILE A 273 -5.20 7.35 -22.24
C ILE A 273 -5.37 6.12 -23.12
N LYS A 274 -5.17 6.25 -24.43
CA LYS A 274 -5.26 5.11 -25.36
C LYS A 274 -4.22 4.02 -25.03
N LEU A 275 -2.98 4.42 -24.73
CA LEU A 275 -1.93 3.49 -24.32
C LEU A 275 -2.27 2.77 -23.02
N MET A 276 -2.80 3.48 -22.01
CA MET A 276 -3.23 2.86 -20.76
C MET A 276 -4.31 1.82 -20.97
N ILE A 277 -5.33 2.12 -21.77
CA ILE A 277 -6.41 1.20 -22.10
C ILE A 277 -5.85 -0.05 -22.81
N THR A 278 -5.01 0.17 -23.82
CA THR A 278 -4.42 -0.92 -24.62
C THR A 278 -3.53 -1.85 -23.79
N ASN A 279 -2.76 -1.29 -22.86
CA ASN A 279 -1.83 -2.04 -22.03
C ASN A 279 -2.42 -2.51 -20.68
N GLY A 280 -3.66 -2.16 -20.37
CA GLY A 280 -4.31 -2.50 -19.10
C GLY A 280 -3.64 -1.83 -17.89
N THR A 281 -3.05 -0.64 -18.09
CA THR A 281 -2.40 0.13 -17.03
C THR A 281 -3.44 0.89 -16.21
N PHE A 282 -3.40 0.78 -14.90
CA PHE A 282 -4.34 1.46 -14.01
C PHE A 282 -3.94 2.93 -13.82
N TYR A 283 -4.96 3.77 -13.63
CA TYR A 283 -4.80 5.16 -13.22
C TYR A 283 -5.12 5.32 -11.73
N VAL A 284 -4.22 5.97 -11.00
CA VAL A 284 -4.41 6.29 -9.57
C VAL A 284 -4.29 7.79 -9.40
N PRO A 285 -5.41 8.51 -9.50
CA PRO A 285 -5.44 9.94 -9.19
C PRO A 285 -5.20 10.15 -7.69
N THR A 286 -4.45 11.15 -7.31
CA THR A 286 -4.07 11.46 -5.92
C THR A 286 -4.45 12.87 -5.54
#